data_808ac7f7a5fe0df07adc3375cf806909
#
_entry.id   808ac7f7a5fe0df07adc3375cf806909
#
_cell.length_a   1.000
_cell.length_b   1.000
_cell.length_c   1.000
_cell.angle_alpha   90.00
_cell.angle_beta   90.00
_cell.angle_gamma   90.00
#
_symmetry.space_group_name_H-M   'P 1'
#
loop_
_entity.id
_entity.type
_entity.pdbx_description
1 polymer ?
#
loop_
_entity_poly.entity_id
_entity_poly.type
_entity_poly.pdbx_seq_one_letter_code
_entity_poly.pdbx_strand_id
1 'polypeptide(L)'
;MWGMAMTYRSNVDLTEEGGHSFIHPLYGSVTTPGSVMVPLPATFTLATDVDITESTNLEFVYERAFWSAYDEINIEIPAAGVLPGMPAAKNWEDSNTFRLGLTQKIGESVDLMVGLAYDQTPVPDETLGFELPDSDAYIGSVGARWAVSEELDIGAAILYDKKEDRFVSAADNGVIDGTFSGSSAILVSVGLGYKF
;
A
#
# COMPACT_ATOMS: atom_id res chain seq x y z
N MET A 1 0.23 -23.10 21.32
CA MET A 1 1.47 -22.26 21.45
C MET A 1 1.09 -20.84 21.09
N TRP A 2 1.86 -19.84 21.46
CA TRP A 2 1.65 -18.48 21.01
C TRP A 2 2.99 -17.88 20.59
N GLY A 3 2.97 -16.94 19.64
CA GLY A 3 4.11 -16.22 19.16
C GLY A 3 3.85 -14.72 19.12
N MET A 4 4.92 -13.94 19.15
CA MET A 4 4.89 -12.50 18.96
C MET A 4 6.14 -12.05 18.22
N ALA A 5 5.97 -11.14 17.26
CA ALA A 5 7.04 -10.52 16.51
C ALA A 5 6.79 -9.01 16.43
N MET A 6 7.89 -8.25 16.41
CA MET A 6 7.86 -6.80 16.27
C MET A 6 8.96 -6.39 15.30
N THR A 7 8.63 -5.52 14.35
CA THR A 7 9.59 -4.95 13.40
C THR A 7 9.42 -3.44 13.30
N TYR A 8 10.53 -2.77 13.08
CA TYR A 8 10.56 -1.35 12.73
C TYR A 8 11.45 -1.16 11.50
N ARG A 9 10.97 -0.43 10.51
CA ARG A 9 11.73 0.02 9.35
C ARG A 9 11.79 1.54 9.38
N SER A 10 12.98 2.11 9.24
CA SER A 10 13.12 3.56 9.13
C SER A 10 12.57 4.07 7.80
N ASN A 11 12.27 5.36 7.74
CA ASN A 11 11.99 6.03 6.49
C ASN A 11 13.20 5.97 5.54
N VAL A 12 12.90 6.09 4.25
CA VAL A 12 13.90 6.16 3.17
C VAL A 12 13.48 7.28 2.22
N ASP A 13 14.39 8.22 1.97
CA ASP A 13 14.19 9.26 0.97
C ASP A 13 14.60 8.69 -0.39
N LEU A 14 13.60 8.42 -1.24
CA LEU A 14 13.82 7.96 -2.60
C LEU A 14 13.99 9.17 -3.51
N THR A 15 15.20 9.36 -4.06
CA THR A 15 15.45 10.38 -5.05
C THR A 15 15.54 9.75 -6.43
N GLU A 16 14.69 10.21 -7.34
CA GLU A 16 14.71 9.83 -8.74
C GLU A 16 15.23 10.99 -9.59
N GLU A 17 16.21 10.70 -10.44
CA GLU A 17 16.80 11.66 -11.38
C GLU A 17 16.45 11.27 -12.82
N GLY A 18 16.13 12.26 -13.64
CA GLY A 18 15.74 12.01 -15.04
C GLY A 18 15.81 13.24 -15.93
N GLY A 19 15.40 13.06 -17.19
CA GLY A 19 15.26 14.14 -18.16
C GLY A 19 13.80 14.62 -18.24
N HIS A 20 13.58 15.90 -18.00
CA HIS A 20 12.30 16.54 -18.27
C HIS A 20 12.30 17.13 -19.69
N SER A 21 11.32 16.75 -20.51
CA SER A 21 11.16 17.24 -21.88
C SER A 21 9.92 18.11 -22.02
N PHE A 22 10.07 19.29 -22.59
CA PHE A 22 8.96 20.19 -22.88
C PHE A 22 9.15 20.87 -24.24
N ILE A 23 8.05 21.37 -24.82
CA ILE A 23 8.07 22.11 -26.10
C ILE A 23 8.14 23.58 -25.78
N HIS A 24 9.30 24.18 -26.07
CA HIS A 24 9.47 25.64 -25.97
C HIS A 24 9.03 26.31 -27.27
N PRO A 25 8.25 27.42 -27.24
CA PRO A 25 7.71 28.06 -28.43
C PRO A 25 8.79 28.51 -29.45
N LEU A 26 9.97 28.86 -28.97
CA LEU A 26 11.08 29.37 -29.83
C LEU A 26 12.14 28.32 -30.14
N TYR A 27 12.35 27.34 -29.28
CA TYR A 27 13.48 26.40 -29.39
C TYR A 27 13.04 24.96 -29.69
N GLY A 28 11.73 24.69 -29.83
CA GLY A 28 11.22 23.36 -30.07
C GLY A 28 11.31 22.47 -28.80
N SER A 29 11.59 21.19 -28.99
CA SER A 29 11.72 20.25 -27.87
C SER A 29 13.04 20.53 -27.12
N VAL A 30 12.91 20.78 -25.81
CA VAL A 30 14.03 21.01 -24.90
C VAL A 30 13.98 19.93 -23.83
N THR A 31 15.12 19.29 -23.56
CA THR A 31 15.26 18.32 -22.47
C THR A 31 16.28 18.84 -21.47
N THR A 32 15.89 18.88 -20.21
CA THR A 32 16.74 19.32 -19.08
C THR A 32 16.76 18.29 -17.97
N PRO A 33 17.84 18.18 -17.19
CA PRO A 33 17.84 17.36 -15.99
C PRO A 33 16.76 17.82 -15.01
N GLY A 34 16.20 16.87 -14.29
CA GLY A 34 15.27 17.11 -13.19
C GLY A 34 15.36 15.98 -12.18
N SER A 35 14.90 16.26 -10.96
CA SER A 35 14.83 15.27 -9.89
C SER A 35 13.53 15.41 -9.11
N VAL A 36 13.10 14.32 -8.50
CA VAL A 36 12.00 14.28 -7.54
C VAL A 36 12.42 13.46 -6.34
N MET A 37 12.11 13.94 -5.15
CA MET A 37 12.30 13.18 -3.91
C MET A 37 10.94 12.78 -3.35
N VAL A 38 10.81 11.49 -3.05
CA VAL A 38 9.61 10.90 -2.41
C VAL A 38 10.06 10.23 -1.12
N PRO A 39 9.68 10.74 0.05
CA PRO A 39 9.98 10.10 1.31
C PRO A 39 9.06 8.88 1.50
N LEU A 40 9.64 7.69 1.55
CA LEU A 40 8.93 6.48 1.95
C LEU A 40 8.84 6.45 3.49
N PRO A 41 7.66 6.19 4.08
CA PRO A 41 7.45 6.28 5.50
C PRO A 41 8.21 5.21 6.29
N ALA A 42 8.56 5.52 7.52
CA ALA A 42 8.89 4.48 8.48
C ALA A 42 7.66 3.62 8.76
N THR A 43 7.88 2.35 9.13
CA THR A 43 6.80 1.44 9.51
C THR A 43 7.13 0.73 10.81
N PHE A 44 6.12 0.59 11.66
CA PHE A 44 6.15 -0.25 12.86
C PHE A 44 5.10 -1.35 12.68
N THR A 45 5.51 -2.61 12.86
CA THR A 45 4.61 -3.76 12.77
C THR A 45 4.71 -4.59 14.05
N LEU A 46 3.56 -4.94 14.60
CA LEU A 46 3.40 -5.89 15.69
C LEU A 46 2.54 -7.05 15.19
N ALA A 47 3.05 -8.27 15.27
CA ALA A 47 2.34 -9.49 14.93
C ALA A 47 2.24 -10.40 16.15
N THR A 48 1.09 -11.03 16.33
CA THR A 48 0.87 -12.05 17.34
C THR A 48 0.11 -13.22 16.73
N ASP A 49 0.46 -14.42 17.10
CA ASP A 49 -0.24 -15.62 16.68
C ASP A 49 -0.55 -16.55 17.87
N VAL A 50 -1.56 -17.35 17.71
CA VAL A 50 -1.95 -18.38 18.70
C VAL A 50 -2.50 -19.63 18.02
N ASP A 51 -1.96 -20.77 18.39
CA ASP A 51 -2.57 -22.06 18.05
C ASP A 51 -3.80 -22.29 18.92
N ILE A 52 -4.99 -22.16 18.32
CA ILE A 52 -6.28 -22.43 19.00
C ILE A 52 -6.43 -23.93 19.19
N THR A 53 -5.99 -24.70 18.20
CA THR A 53 -5.89 -26.17 18.24
C THR A 53 -4.57 -26.59 17.57
N GLU A 54 -4.27 -27.90 17.53
CA GLU A 54 -3.11 -28.43 16.80
C GLU A 54 -3.17 -28.16 15.29
N SER A 55 -4.38 -27.92 14.75
CA SER A 55 -4.62 -27.68 13.33
C SER A 55 -5.10 -26.27 12.99
N THR A 56 -5.37 -25.44 13.99
CA THR A 56 -5.96 -24.09 13.79
C THR A 56 -5.07 -23.04 14.42
N ASN A 57 -4.55 -22.13 13.60
CA ASN A 57 -3.77 -20.97 14.03
C ASN A 57 -4.53 -19.68 13.69
N LEU A 58 -4.52 -18.74 14.62
CA LEU A 58 -5.05 -17.39 14.47
C LEU A 58 -3.90 -16.40 14.58
N GLU A 59 -3.81 -15.49 13.61
CA GLU A 59 -2.82 -14.41 13.58
C GLU A 59 -3.51 -13.06 13.59
N PHE A 60 -2.95 -12.12 14.36
CA PHE A 60 -3.30 -10.71 14.31
C PHE A 60 -2.05 -9.88 14.03
N VAL A 61 -2.17 -8.94 13.09
CA VAL A 61 -1.10 -8.01 12.74
C VAL A 61 -1.62 -6.57 12.81
N TYR A 62 -0.91 -5.75 13.55
CA TYR A 62 -1.06 -4.30 13.55
C TYR A 62 0.15 -3.67 12.87
N GLU A 63 -0.09 -2.76 11.95
CA GLU A 63 0.95 -1.96 11.31
C GLU A 63 0.60 -0.48 11.41
N ARG A 64 1.59 0.34 11.73
CA ARG A 64 1.53 1.80 11.65
C ARG A 64 2.56 2.28 10.65
N ALA A 65 2.11 3.01 9.63
CA ALA A 65 2.94 3.69 8.68
C ALA A 65 2.98 5.19 9.01
N PHE A 66 4.19 5.74 9.13
CA PHE A 66 4.42 7.14 9.52
C PHE A 66 4.44 8.03 8.27
N TRP A 67 3.30 8.09 7.57
CA TRP A 67 3.13 8.85 6.34
C TRP A 67 3.21 10.37 6.53
N SER A 68 3.15 10.87 7.77
CA SER A 68 3.40 12.28 8.06
C SER A 68 4.79 12.77 7.63
N ALA A 69 5.70 11.86 7.26
CA ALA A 69 6.95 12.21 6.58
C ALA A 69 6.74 12.72 5.13
N TYR A 70 5.57 12.46 4.50
CA TYR A 70 5.23 12.90 3.15
C TYR A 70 4.40 14.18 3.21
N ASP A 71 5.08 15.28 3.53
CA ASP A 71 4.49 16.60 3.71
C ASP A 71 4.24 17.30 2.37
N GLU A 72 5.20 17.19 1.44
CA GLU A 72 5.11 17.78 0.09
C GLU A 72 5.81 16.93 -0.96
N ILE A 73 5.43 17.12 -2.23
CA ILE A 73 6.21 16.67 -3.37
C ILE A 73 6.80 17.87 -4.11
N ASN A 74 8.09 17.81 -4.38
CA ASN A 74 8.79 18.82 -5.13
C ASN A 74 9.50 18.18 -6.33
N ILE A 75 9.19 18.70 -7.54
CA ILE A 75 9.90 18.32 -8.77
C ILE A 75 10.87 19.45 -9.09
N GLU A 76 12.16 19.20 -8.98
CA GLU A 76 13.20 20.17 -9.25
C GLU A 76 13.66 20.08 -10.70
N ILE A 77 13.55 21.20 -11.42
CA ILE A 77 14.08 21.36 -12.78
C ILE A 77 14.91 22.65 -12.81
N PRO A 78 16.21 22.57 -12.48
CA PRO A 78 17.05 23.76 -12.30
C PRO A 78 17.04 24.75 -13.48
N ALA A 79 16.91 24.23 -14.71
CA ALA A 79 16.87 25.08 -15.92
C ALA A 79 15.52 25.77 -16.15
N ALA A 80 14.44 25.30 -15.51
CA ALA A 80 13.10 25.87 -15.66
C ALA A 80 12.74 26.84 -14.52
N GLY A 81 13.53 26.86 -13.43
CA GLY A 81 13.18 27.56 -12.19
C GLY A 81 12.11 26.82 -11.40
N VAL A 82 11.29 27.57 -10.65
CA VAL A 82 10.19 26.99 -9.89
C VAL A 82 9.03 26.66 -10.83
N LEU A 83 8.62 25.40 -10.87
CA LEU A 83 7.45 24.98 -11.64
C LEU A 83 6.16 25.50 -11.00
N PRO A 84 5.17 25.93 -11.78
CA PRO A 84 3.87 26.30 -11.26
C PRO A 84 3.25 25.13 -10.46
N GLY A 85 2.78 25.42 -9.24
CA GLY A 85 2.20 24.40 -8.36
C GLY A 85 3.19 23.50 -7.63
N MET A 86 4.50 23.83 -7.66
CA MET A 86 5.53 23.13 -6.90
C MET A 86 6.22 24.06 -5.89
N PRO A 87 6.56 23.57 -4.71
CA PRO A 87 6.20 22.26 -4.18
C PRO A 87 4.67 22.12 -3.99
N ALA A 88 4.15 20.90 -4.18
CA ALA A 88 2.74 20.61 -3.94
C ALA A 88 2.58 19.92 -2.59
N ALA A 89 1.82 20.56 -1.70
CA ALA A 89 1.53 19.99 -0.37
C ALA A 89 0.84 18.63 -0.51
N LYS A 90 1.24 17.69 0.31
CA LYS A 90 0.62 16.37 0.48
C LYS A 90 0.03 16.24 1.87
N ASN A 91 0.73 16.72 2.90
CA ASN A 91 0.28 16.74 4.30
C ASN A 91 -0.29 15.38 4.75
N TRP A 92 0.29 14.28 4.27
CA TRP A 92 -0.25 12.97 4.59
C TRP A 92 -0.15 12.68 6.08
N GLU A 93 -1.09 11.89 6.58
CA GLU A 93 -1.18 11.54 7.99
C GLU A 93 -0.71 10.11 8.23
N ASP A 94 -0.27 9.84 9.46
CA ASP A 94 0.08 8.48 9.85
C ASP A 94 -1.16 7.57 9.76
N SER A 95 -0.99 6.40 9.16
CA SER A 95 -2.08 5.44 8.98
C SER A 95 -1.86 4.13 9.72
N ASN A 96 -2.95 3.42 9.96
CA ASN A 96 -2.93 2.13 10.64
C ASN A 96 -3.58 1.07 9.76
N THR A 97 -2.99 -0.12 9.77
CA THR A 97 -3.55 -1.32 9.14
C THR A 97 -3.72 -2.41 10.20
N PHE A 98 -4.88 -3.03 10.22
CA PHE A 98 -5.19 -4.16 11.08
C PHE A 98 -5.49 -5.38 10.22
N ARG A 99 -4.85 -6.51 10.51
CA ARG A 99 -5.04 -7.76 9.77
C ARG A 99 -5.35 -8.90 10.73
N LEU A 100 -6.27 -9.74 10.34
CA LEU A 100 -6.63 -10.98 11.05
C LEU A 100 -6.55 -12.14 10.06
N GLY A 101 -5.78 -13.16 10.40
CA GLY A 101 -5.57 -14.34 9.59
C GLY A 101 -5.97 -15.61 10.36
N LEU A 102 -6.63 -16.53 9.67
CA LEU A 102 -6.91 -17.87 10.17
C LEU A 102 -6.30 -18.88 9.22
N THR A 103 -5.50 -19.78 9.76
CA THR A 103 -4.97 -20.96 9.04
C THR A 103 -5.54 -22.22 9.63
N GLN A 104 -6.15 -23.06 8.79
CA GLN A 104 -6.69 -24.37 9.15
C GLN A 104 -5.98 -25.47 8.37
N LYS A 105 -5.32 -26.38 9.09
CA LYS A 105 -4.74 -27.58 8.49
C LYS A 105 -5.82 -28.65 8.28
N ILE A 106 -5.88 -29.19 7.09
CA ILE A 106 -6.77 -30.29 6.69
C ILE A 106 -5.91 -31.52 6.37
N GLY A 107 -5.92 -32.46 7.31
CA GLY A 107 -4.99 -33.59 7.25
C GLY A 107 -3.54 -33.13 7.38
N GLU A 108 -2.64 -33.81 6.67
CA GLU A 108 -1.20 -33.56 6.73
C GLU A 108 -0.67 -32.70 5.56
N SER A 109 -1.51 -32.46 4.54
CA SER A 109 -1.04 -31.92 3.27
C SER A 109 -1.72 -30.63 2.80
N VAL A 110 -2.81 -30.20 3.44
CA VAL A 110 -3.54 -29.01 2.98
C VAL A 110 -3.66 -27.99 4.10
N ASP A 111 -3.25 -26.75 3.82
CA ASP A 111 -3.55 -25.59 4.65
C ASP A 111 -4.58 -24.72 3.93
N LEU A 112 -5.70 -24.42 4.60
CA LEU A 112 -6.65 -23.40 4.17
C LEU A 112 -6.41 -22.12 4.96
N MET A 113 -6.49 -20.99 4.28
CA MET A 113 -6.22 -19.66 4.86
C MET A 113 -7.34 -18.70 4.54
N VAL A 114 -7.76 -17.94 5.54
CA VAL A 114 -8.71 -16.83 5.38
C VAL A 114 -8.10 -15.60 6.04
N GLY A 115 -8.20 -14.45 5.39
CA GLY A 115 -7.68 -13.19 5.89
C GLY A 115 -8.71 -12.08 5.78
N LEU A 116 -8.72 -11.19 6.77
CA LEU A 116 -9.44 -9.94 6.78
C LEU A 116 -8.48 -8.81 7.12
N ALA A 117 -8.64 -7.65 6.48
CA ALA A 117 -7.89 -6.46 6.89
C ALA A 117 -8.76 -5.20 6.78
N TYR A 118 -8.40 -4.22 7.61
CA TYR A 118 -8.85 -2.83 7.50
C TYR A 118 -7.61 -1.97 7.36
N ASP A 119 -7.60 -1.13 6.33
CA ASP A 119 -6.47 -0.29 5.96
C ASP A 119 -6.91 1.17 5.91
N GLN A 120 -6.32 2.02 6.75
CA GLN A 120 -6.64 3.43 6.81
C GLN A 120 -5.87 4.20 5.75
N THR A 121 -6.54 5.11 5.05
CA THR A 121 -5.88 6.03 4.13
C THR A 121 -5.04 7.07 4.89
N PRO A 122 -3.82 7.37 4.41
CA PRO A 122 -3.02 8.47 4.94
C PRO A 122 -3.38 9.82 4.30
N VAL A 123 -4.20 9.85 3.26
CA VAL A 123 -4.43 11.04 2.43
C VAL A 123 -5.53 11.92 3.01
N PRO A 124 -5.27 13.17 3.43
CA PRO A 124 -6.31 14.08 3.90
C PRO A 124 -7.14 14.64 2.73
N ASP A 125 -8.36 15.12 3.02
CA ASP A 125 -9.27 15.65 2.00
C ASP A 125 -8.69 16.86 1.26
N GLU A 126 -7.93 17.70 1.96
CA GLU A 126 -7.34 18.93 1.45
C GLU A 126 -6.36 18.70 0.31
N THR A 127 -5.67 17.55 0.32
CA THR A 127 -4.61 17.23 -0.65
C THR A 127 -4.91 16.01 -1.50
N LEU A 128 -6.13 15.45 -1.36
CA LEU A 128 -6.58 14.38 -2.23
C LEU A 128 -6.59 14.85 -3.69
N GLY A 129 -5.99 14.06 -4.58
CA GLY A 129 -5.91 14.35 -6.01
C GLY A 129 -6.55 13.26 -6.86
N PHE A 130 -6.85 13.58 -8.12
CA PHE A 130 -7.35 12.59 -9.08
C PHE A 130 -6.32 11.53 -9.46
N GLU A 131 -5.04 11.82 -9.23
CA GLU A 131 -3.92 10.91 -9.49
C GLU A 131 -3.89 9.72 -8.53
N LEU A 132 -4.40 9.91 -7.31
CA LEU A 132 -4.46 8.87 -6.28
C LEU A 132 -5.68 9.12 -5.37
N PRO A 133 -6.89 8.83 -5.83
CA PRO A 133 -8.10 8.99 -5.02
C PRO A 133 -8.18 7.85 -3.99
N ASP A 134 -7.50 8.04 -2.87
CA ASP A 134 -7.41 7.04 -1.82
C ASP A 134 -8.51 7.20 -0.76
N SER A 135 -8.88 6.09 -0.13
CA SER A 135 -9.83 6.01 0.98
C SER A 135 -9.57 4.75 1.79
N ASP A 136 -10.15 4.69 2.98
CA ASP A 136 -10.11 3.49 3.82
C ASP A 136 -10.58 2.26 3.07
N ALA A 137 -9.97 1.11 3.34
CA ALA A 137 -10.25 -0.12 2.63
C ALA A 137 -10.55 -1.30 3.56
N TYR A 138 -11.50 -2.14 3.13
CA TYR A 138 -11.76 -3.46 3.70
C TYR A 138 -11.28 -4.52 2.72
N ILE A 139 -10.47 -5.44 3.22
CA ILE A 139 -9.82 -6.45 2.41
C ILE A 139 -10.21 -7.82 2.95
N GLY A 140 -10.65 -8.70 2.06
CA GLY A 140 -10.93 -10.10 2.36
C GLY A 140 -10.11 -11.02 1.46
N SER A 141 -9.60 -12.11 2.00
CA SER A 141 -8.82 -13.08 1.22
C SER A 141 -9.11 -14.51 1.62
N VAL A 142 -8.95 -15.40 0.66
CA VAL A 142 -8.97 -16.86 0.87
C VAL A 142 -7.88 -17.50 0.04
N GLY A 143 -7.22 -18.50 0.60
CA GLY A 143 -6.15 -19.24 -0.05
C GLY A 143 -6.06 -20.68 0.42
N ALA A 144 -5.36 -21.47 -0.36
CA ALA A 144 -5.01 -22.83 0.00
C ALA A 144 -3.58 -23.13 -0.43
N ARG A 145 -2.89 -23.94 0.35
CA ARG A 145 -1.59 -24.53 0.04
C ARG A 145 -1.73 -26.04 0.16
N TRP A 146 -1.22 -26.74 -0.83
CA TRP A 146 -1.22 -28.19 -0.89
C TRP A 146 0.22 -28.71 -1.04
N ALA A 147 0.68 -29.45 -0.04
CA ALA A 147 1.90 -30.24 -0.11
C ALA A 147 1.62 -31.49 -0.95
N VAL A 148 2.00 -31.48 -2.23
CA VAL A 148 1.79 -32.57 -3.20
C VAL A 148 2.73 -33.72 -2.89
N SER A 149 3.97 -33.42 -2.46
CA SER A 149 4.97 -34.36 -1.97
C SER A 149 5.84 -33.68 -0.89
N GLU A 150 6.87 -34.39 -0.39
CA GLU A 150 7.83 -33.80 0.56
C GLU A 150 8.65 -32.65 -0.08
N GLU A 151 8.80 -32.69 -1.41
CA GLU A 151 9.57 -31.70 -2.18
C GLU A 151 8.71 -30.63 -2.84
N LEU A 152 7.44 -30.89 -3.15
CA LEU A 152 6.60 -30.05 -3.97
C LEU A 152 5.38 -29.54 -3.20
N ASP A 153 5.20 -28.23 -3.15
CA ASP A 153 3.97 -27.59 -2.71
C ASP A 153 3.42 -26.62 -3.77
N ILE A 154 2.11 -26.49 -3.81
CA ILE A 154 1.37 -25.57 -4.69
C ILE A 154 0.44 -24.73 -3.83
N GLY A 155 0.43 -23.43 -4.08
CA GLY A 155 -0.47 -22.49 -3.41
C GLY A 155 -1.29 -21.67 -4.39
N ALA A 156 -2.52 -21.33 -4.01
CA ALA A 156 -3.34 -20.38 -4.73
C ALA A 156 -4.12 -19.53 -3.73
N ALA A 157 -4.31 -18.25 -4.07
CA ALA A 157 -5.10 -17.33 -3.25
C ALA A 157 -5.83 -16.32 -4.12
N ILE A 158 -6.95 -15.84 -3.60
CA ILE A 158 -7.69 -14.69 -4.12
C ILE A 158 -7.88 -13.69 -2.99
N LEU A 159 -7.74 -12.41 -3.32
CA LEU A 159 -7.97 -11.28 -2.44
C LEU A 159 -8.92 -10.32 -3.11
N TYR A 160 -9.88 -9.81 -2.36
CA TYR A 160 -10.77 -8.73 -2.75
C TYR A 160 -10.52 -7.53 -1.84
N ASP A 161 -10.19 -6.40 -2.45
CA ASP A 161 -10.05 -5.09 -1.82
C ASP A 161 -11.25 -4.23 -2.20
N LYS A 162 -11.89 -3.65 -1.21
CA LYS A 162 -13.01 -2.72 -1.38
C LYS A 162 -12.70 -1.43 -0.62
N LYS A 163 -12.49 -0.36 -1.37
CA LYS A 163 -12.35 0.98 -0.78
C LYS A 163 -13.69 1.60 -0.45
N GLU A 164 -13.74 2.39 0.62
CA GLU A 164 -14.90 3.18 0.98
C GLU A 164 -15.19 4.26 -0.05
N ASP A 165 -16.46 4.60 -0.22
CA ASP A 165 -16.84 5.77 -0.99
C ASP A 165 -16.44 7.03 -0.20
N ARG A 166 -15.79 7.99 -0.85
CA ARG A 166 -15.26 9.20 -0.21
C ARG A 166 -15.78 10.43 -0.91
N PHE A 167 -16.53 11.27 -0.17
CA PHE A 167 -16.92 12.59 -0.62
C PHE A 167 -15.86 13.61 -0.23
N VAL A 168 -15.47 14.47 -1.15
CA VAL A 168 -14.55 15.58 -0.93
C VAL A 168 -15.25 16.86 -1.34
N SER A 169 -15.21 17.85 -0.46
CA SER A 169 -15.83 19.15 -0.67
C SER A 169 -14.83 20.14 -1.29
N ALA A 170 -15.30 20.97 -2.22
CA ALA A 170 -14.51 22.09 -2.73
C ALA A 170 -14.13 23.10 -1.64
N ALA A 171 -14.87 23.15 -0.54
CA ALA A 171 -14.53 24.00 0.59
C ALA A 171 -13.25 23.56 1.31
N ASP A 172 -12.99 22.24 1.34
CA ASP A 172 -11.82 21.65 1.98
C ASP A 172 -10.66 21.50 0.98
N ASN A 173 -10.94 21.01 -0.21
CA ASN A 173 -9.94 20.67 -1.24
C ASN A 173 -9.58 21.84 -2.16
N GLY A 174 -10.50 22.76 -2.40
CA GLY A 174 -10.31 23.89 -3.31
C GLY A 174 -10.42 23.54 -4.81
N VAL A 175 -10.40 22.27 -5.18
CA VAL A 175 -10.42 21.79 -6.58
C VAL A 175 -11.51 20.75 -6.83
N ILE A 176 -11.67 19.80 -5.90
CA ILE A 176 -12.57 18.65 -6.02
C ILE A 176 -13.84 18.93 -5.22
N ASP A 177 -15.01 18.76 -5.86
CA ASP A 177 -16.32 18.75 -5.23
C ASP A 177 -17.11 17.55 -5.76
N GLY A 178 -17.03 16.44 -5.05
CA GLY A 178 -17.64 15.20 -5.53
C GLY A 178 -17.28 13.96 -4.73
N THR A 179 -17.76 12.82 -5.21
CA THR A 179 -17.58 11.53 -4.55
C THR A 179 -16.73 10.59 -5.41
N PHE A 180 -15.67 10.06 -4.86
CA PHE A 180 -14.99 8.89 -5.38
C PHE A 180 -15.71 7.65 -4.86
N SER A 181 -16.20 6.80 -5.75
CA SER A 181 -17.02 5.64 -5.38
C SER A 181 -16.75 4.42 -6.24
N GLY A 182 -17.12 3.24 -5.72
CA GLY A 182 -17.05 1.98 -6.45
C GLY A 182 -15.65 1.43 -6.64
N SER A 183 -14.62 1.97 -5.96
CA SER A 183 -13.25 1.49 -6.08
C SER A 183 -13.10 0.10 -5.46
N SER A 184 -12.58 -0.84 -6.24
CA SER A 184 -12.29 -2.20 -5.76
C SER A 184 -11.25 -2.88 -6.65
N ALA A 185 -10.54 -3.86 -6.09
CA ALA A 185 -9.57 -4.68 -6.80
C ALA A 185 -9.72 -6.16 -6.45
N ILE A 186 -9.43 -7.03 -7.40
CA ILE A 186 -9.30 -8.47 -7.20
C ILE A 186 -7.90 -8.87 -7.58
N LEU A 187 -7.19 -9.51 -6.65
CA LEU A 187 -5.88 -10.06 -6.89
C LEU A 187 -5.95 -11.58 -6.81
N VAL A 188 -5.32 -12.24 -7.77
CA VAL A 188 -5.19 -13.71 -7.80
C VAL A 188 -3.71 -14.04 -7.81
N SER A 189 -3.31 -14.97 -6.97
CA SER A 189 -1.93 -15.47 -6.93
C SER A 189 -1.89 -16.98 -7.01
N VAL A 190 -0.85 -17.50 -7.67
CA VAL A 190 -0.49 -18.91 -7.70
C VAL A 190 1.00 -19.00 -7.41
N GLY A 191 1.38 -19.90 -6.53
CA GLY A 191 2.76 -20.16 -6.14
C GLY A 191 3.10 -21.64 -6.24
N LEU A 192 4.37 -21.92 -6.51
CA LEU A 192 4.93 -23.25 -6.53
C LEU A 192 6.24 -23.22 -5.74
N GLY A 193 6.36 -24.10 -4.75
CA GLY A 193 7.58 -24.31 -3.96
C GLY A 193 8.16 -25.67 -4.25
N TYR A 194 9.48 -25.74 -4.52
CA TYR A 194 10.20 -26.99 -4.71
C TYR A 194 11.47 -27.01 -3.84
N LYS A 195 11.64 -28.08 -3.08
CA LYS A 195 12.84 -28.34 -2.28
C LYS A 195 13.69 -29.39 -3.00
N PHE A 196 14.96 -29.15 -3.14
CA PHE A 196 15.95 -30.05 -3.78
C PHE A 196 17.07 -30.40 -2.80
#